data_bb8051ed7fb230a2fb3d1e56c1c02dbe
#
_entry.id   bb8051ed7fb230a2fb3d1e56c1c02dbe
#
_cell.length_a   1.000
_cell.length_b   1.000
_cell.length_c   1.000
_cell.angle_alpha   90.00
_cell.angle_beta   90.00
_cell.angle_gamma   90.00
#
_symmetry.space_group_name_H-M   'P 1'
#
loop_
_entity.id
_entity.type
_entity.pdbx_description
1 polymer ?
#
loop_
_entity_poly.entity_id
_entity_poly.type
_entity_poly.pdbx_seq_one_letter_code
_entity_poly.pdbx_strand_id
1 'polypeptide(L)'
;MKNNKSPLVSVILPTYNREKLVSKSINSVLNQSYNNFELIIVDDGSTDQTEKIINSFNDNRIVYLKHNYNKHASAARNTGIAKSKGEFIAFLDDDDQWLPKKLEKQISLIQKLPPNVGLIYCWMDYYNNEKLIHKHRPKLRGSVFPMVLDQQRIGGCPTLLIRKEILINIGGFDITIRRGNDGDLIRRICIKYDVDFVPQVLVKVNVGHGYSSIGSSNKESIKNAIHGQKVKFIKFRSELESLPKQKSRIYSYIGYHYSELGQRIDSNNYFLKALNTYPLNFILYRLFFRSLFNLINDKKTQD
;
A
#
# COMPACT_ATOMS: atom_id res chain seq x y z
N MET A 1 -7.84 -26.50 -26.26
CA MET A 1 -6.98 -26.91 -25.13
C MET A 1 -6.31 -25.66 -24.58
N LYS A 2 -6.67 -25.18 -23.38
CA LYS A 2 -5.98 -24.04 -22.74
C LYS A 2 -4.57 -24.52 -22.40
N ASN A 3 -3.56 -23.89 -23.00
CA ASN A 3 -2.17 -24.14 -22.67
C ASN A 3 -1.98 -24.01 -21.16
N ASN A 4 -1.69 -25.13 -20.50
CA ASN A 4 -1.46 -25.22 -19.06
C ASN A 4 -0.04 -24.70 -18.71
N LYS A 5 0.35 -23.56 -19.31
CA LYS A 5 1.61 -22.90 -18.97
C LYS A 5 1.48 -22.26 -17.60
N SER A 6 2.30 -22.66 -16.68
CA SER A 6 2.52 -21.96 -15.42
C SER A 6 3.09 -20.56 -15.75
N PRO A 7 2.36 -19.44 -15.62
CA PRO A 7 2.89 -18.13 -15.99
C PRO A 7 4.02 -17.71 -15.05
N LEU A 8 5.03 -17.01 -15.56
CA LEU A 8 6.09 -16.46 -14.73
C LEU A 8 5.53 -15.30 -13.86
N VAL A 9 5.82 -15.34 -12.57
CA VAL A 9 5.51 -14.27 -11.63
C VAL A 9 6.81 -13.55 -11.24
N SER A 10 6.86 -12.23 -11.38
CA SER A 10 7.94 -11.43 -10.81
C SER A 10 7.49 -10.92 -9.43
N VAL A 11 8.20 -11.35 -8.40
CA VAL A 11 8.01 -10.85 -7.03
C VAL A 11 8.98 -9.71 -6.82
N ILE A 12 8.48 -8.53 -6.47
CA ILE A 12 9.29 -7.33 -6.23
C ILE A 12 9.35 -7.07 -4.73
N LEU A 13 10.57 -7.03 -4.18
CA LEU A 13 10.87 -6.77 -2.78
C LEU A 13 11.77 -5.55 -2.68
N PRO A 14 11.22 -4.34 -2.41
CA PRO A 14 12.02 -3.18 -2.09
C PRO A 14 12.58 -3.31 -0.68
N THR A 15 13.83 -2.89 -0.46
CA THR A 15 14.44 -2.90 0.87
C THR A 15 15.36 -1.70 1.07
N TYR A 16 15.49 -1.25 2.34
CA TYR A 16 16.41 -0.19 2.74
C TYR A 16 16.76 -0.30 4.22
N ASN A 17 18.03 -0.61 4.54
CA ASN A 17 18.52 -0.78 5.91
C ASN A 17 17.65 -1.74 6.74
N ARG A 18 17.61 -3.01 6.32
CA ARG A 18 16.78 -4.08 6.91
C ARG A 18 17.54 -5.36 7.20
N GLU A 19 18.80 -5.24 7.62
CA GLU A 19 19.68 -6.38 7.90
C GLU A 19 19.07 -7.45 8.82
N LYS A 20 18.18 -7.09 9.76
CA LYS A 20 17.57 -8.04 10.69
C LYS A 20 16.24 -8.64 10.21
N LEU A 21 15.66 -8.10 9.15
CA LEU A 21 14.30 -8.47 8.70
C LEU A 21 14.28 -9.13 7.33
N VAL A 22 15.05 -8.62 6.38
CA VAL A 22 14.98 -8.97 4.96
C VAL A 22 15.09 -10.46 4.69
N SER A 23 15.90 -11.20 5.48
CA SER A 23 16.06 -12.65 5.31
C SER A 23 14.76 -13.43 5.52
N LYS A 24 13.90 -13.01 6.44
CA LYS A 24 12.59 -13.65 6.69
C LYS A 24 11.65 -13.46 5.50
N SER A 25 11.64 -12.26 4.94
CA SER A 25 10.82 -11.93 3.77
C SER A 25 11.28 -12.70 2.54
N ILE A 26 12.60 -12.74 2.26
CA ILE A 26 13.19 -13.52 1.17
C ILE A 26 12.82 -15.00 1.31
N ASN A 27 13.06 -15.61 2.47
CA ASN A 27 12.73 -17.02 2.72
C ASN A 27 11.25 -17.32 2.51
N SER A 28 10.35 -16.40 2.85
CA SER A 28 8.91 -16.57 2.67
C SER A 28 8.50 -16.64 1.19
N VAL A 29 9.26 -15.99 0.30
CA VAL A 29 9.07 -16.08 -1.16
C VAL A 29 9.71 -17.36 -1.71
N LEU A 30 10.95 -17.68 -1.33
CA LEU A 30 11.64 -18.86 -1.82
C LEU A 30 10.94 -20.17 -1.47
N ASN A 31 10.19 -20.18 -0.35
CA ASN A 31 9.39 -21.30 0.14
C ASN A 31 7.94 -21.33 -0.40
N GLN A 32 7.62 -20.58 -1.46
CA GLN A 32 6.32 -20.67 -2.11
C GLN A 32 6.14 -22.02 -2.82
N SER A 33 4.93 -22.60 -2.74
CA SER A 33 4.57 -23.84 -3.46
C SER A 33 4.51 -23.66 -4.97
N TYR A 34 4.37 -22.43 -5.45
CA TYR A 34 4.46 -22.08 -6.87
C TYR A 34 5.90 -21.77 -7.25
N ASN A 35 6.50 -22.56 -8.14
CA ASN A 35 7.94 -22.48 -8.42
C ASN A 35 8.32 -21.58 -9.59
N ASN A 36 7.38 -21.23 -10.51
CA ASN A 36 7.71 -20.41 -11.67
C ASN A 36 7.66 -18.92 -11.36
N PHE A 37 8.62 -18.45 -10.57
CA PHE A 37 8.78 -17.04 -10.24
C PHE A 37 10.26 -16.61 -10.29
N GLU A 38 10.47 -15.30 -10.42
CA GLU A 38 11.70 -14.60 -10.10
C GLU A 38 11.48 -13.67 -8.91
N LEU A 39 12.49 -13.50 -8.07
CA LEU A 39 12.48 -12.57 -6.92
C LEU A 39 13.42 -11.40 -7.20
N ILE A 40 12.87 -10.24 -7.51
CA ILE A 40 13.62 -9.03 -7.79
C ILE A 40 13.71 -8.22 -6.49
N ILE A 41 14.88 -8.23 -5.87
CA ILE A 41 15.18 -7.47 -4.67
C ILE A 41 15.80 -6.15 -5.09
N VAL A 42 15.15 -5.04 -4.75
CA VAL A 42 15.65 -3.70 -5.05
C VAL A 42 16.09 -3.03 -3.75
N ASP A 43 17.39 -3.03 -3.53
CA ASP A 43 18.03 -2.33 -2.42
C ASP A 43 18.11 -0.84 -2.73
N ASP A 44 17.39 -0.05 -1.99
CA ASP A 44 17.24 1.39 -2.18
C ASP A 44 18.41 2.20 -1.55
N GLY A 45 19.63 1.69 -1.70
CA GLY A 45 20.86 2.33 -1.23
C GLY A 45 21.18 2.05 0.24
N SER A 46 21.01 0.82 0.70
CA SER A 46 21.34 0.42 2.08
C SER A 46 22.83 0.63 2.40
N THR A 47 23.08 1.00 3.65
CA THR A 47 24.41 1.27 4.23
C THR A 47 24.77 0.31 5.38
N ASP A 48 23.82 -0.54 5.78
CA ASP A 48 24.02 -1.62 6.77
C ASP A 48 24.40 -2.96 6.10
N GLN A 49 24.26 -4.08 6.81
CA GLN A 49 24.61 -5.41 6.28
C GLN A 49 23.53 -6.01 5.33
N THR A 50 22.51 -5.24 4.92
CA THR A 50 21.40 -5.73 4.08
C THR A 50 21.91 -6.38 2.80
N GLU A 51 22.82 -5.73 2.07
CA GLU A 51 23.41 -6.26 0.83
C GLU A 51 24.14 -7.59 1.07
N LYS A 52 24.95 -7.68 2.12
CA LYS A 52 25.69 -8.91 2.47
C LYS A 52 24.74 -10.06 2.77
N ILE A 53 23.64 -9.79 3.45
CA ILE A 53 22.63 -10.81 3.77
C ILE A 53 21.94 -11.29 2.49
N ILE A 54 21.55 -10.38 1.61
CA ILE A 54 20.91 -10.75 0.34
C ILE A 54 21.84 -11.60 -0.51
N ASN A 55 23.12 -11.24 -0.62
CA ASN A 55 24.11 -11.95 -1.40
C ASN A 55 24.53 -13.32 -0.79
N SER A 56 24.15 -13.61 0.45
CA SER A 56 24.35 -14.92 1.07
C SER A 56 23.33 -15.98 0.61
N PHE A 57 22.24 -15.58 -0.06
CA PHE A 57 21.28 -16.50 -0.62
C PHE A 57 21.79 -17.06 -1.94
N ASN A 58 21.90 -18.39 -2.02
CA ASN A 58 22.30 -19.09 -3.23
C ASN A 58 21.07 -19.67 -3.94
N ASP A 59 20.29 -18.80 -4.61
CA ASP A 59 19.10 -19.19 -5.37
C ASP A 59 19.06 -18.42 -6.69
N ASN A 60 19.04 -19.15 -7.81
CA ASN A 60 19.10 -18.58 -9.16
C ASN A 60 17.84 -17.79 -9.57
N ARG A 61 16.78 -17.86 -8.78
CA ARG A 61 15.55 -17.04 -8.98
C ARG A 61 15.70 -15.64 -8.45
N ILE A 62 16.74 -15.33 -7.67
CA ILE A 62 16.99 -13.99 -7.10
C ILE A 62 17.69 -13.11 -8.14
N VAL A 63 17.16 -11.92 -8.33
CA VAL A 63 17.76 -10.82 -9.09
C VAL A 63 17.96 -9.65 -8.12
N TYR A 64 19.21 -9.34 -7.81
CA TYR A 64 19.56 -8.21 -6.93
C TYR A 64 19.87 -6.96 -7.73
N LEU A 65 19.26 -5.84 -7.34
CA LEU A 65 19.47 -4.51 -7.91
C LEU A 65 19.72 -3.54 -6.77
N LYS A 66 20.67 -2.60 -6.94
CA LYS A 66 20.98 -1.58 -5.93
C LYS A 66 20.91 -0.18 -6.52
N HIS A 67 20.25 0.74 -5.80
CA HIS A 67 20.32 2.16 -6.08
C HIS A 67 21.55 2.79 -5.41
N ASN A 68 22.10 3.83 -6.00
CA ASN A 68 23.24 4.55 -5.42
C ASN A 68 22.87 5.36 -4.17
N TYR A 69 21.57 5.68 -4.01
CA TYR A 69 21.02 6.42 -2.87
C TYR A 69 19.54 6.10 -2.72
N ASN A 70 18.97 6.41 -1.55
CA ASN A 70 17.56 6.16 -1.25
C ASN A 70 16.62 7.03 -2.11
N LYS A 71 15.81 6.39 -2.95
CA LYS A 71 14.79 6.98 -3.83
C LYS A 71 13.36 6.71 -3.34
N HIS A 72 13.23 6.08 -2.20
CA HIS A 72 12.00 5.61 -1.56
C HIS A 72 11.30 4.43 -2.27
N ALA A 73 10.40 3.77 -1.53
CA ALA A 73 9.77 2.51 -1.90
C ALA A 73 9.03 2.54 -3.26
N SER A 74 8.40 3.67 -3.63
CA SER A 74 7.72 3.80 -4.93
C SER A 74 8.71 3.68 -6.09
N ALA A 75 9.86 4.34 -6.00
CA ALA A 75 10.91 4.28 -7.03
C ALA A 75 11.55 2.89 -7.08
N ALA A 76 11.83 2.27 -5.93
CA ALA A 76 12.36 0.92 -5.86
C ALA A 76 11.40 -0.11 -6.50
N ARG A 77 10.09 -0.02 -6.19
CA ARG A 77 9.10 -0.88 -6.84
C ARG A 77 9.02 -0.66 -8.35
N ASN A 78 9.10 0.59 -8.82
CA ASN A 78 9.11 0.90 -10.26
C ASN A 78 10.37 0.33 -10.95
N THR A 79 11.53 0.39 -10.30
CA THR A 79 12.76 -0.26 -10.80
C THR A 79 12.54 -1.77 -10.95
N GLY A 80 11.92 -2.41 -9.95
CA GLY A 80 11.57 -3.82 -10.03
C GLY A 80 10.57 -4.14 -11.15
N ILE A 81 9.53 -3.32 -11.34
CA ILE A 81 8.55 -3.47 -12.43
C ILE A 81 9.26 -3.38 -13.79
N ALA A 82 10.15 -2.42 -13.97
CA ALA A 82 10.87 -2.23 -15.24
C ALA A 82 11.81 -3.41 -15.57
N LYS A 83 12.37 -4.09 -14.57
CA LYS A 83 13.26 -5.24 -14.74
C LYS A 83 12.54 -6.59 -14.79
N SER A 84 11.27 -6.63 -14.42
CA SER A 84 10.48 -7.87 -14.36
C SER A 84 10.31 -8.52 -15.73
N LYS A 85 10.30 -9.87 -15.75
CA LYS A 85 10.05 -10.70 -16.93
C LYS A 85 8.70 -11.40 -16.87
N GLY A 86 8.09 -11.46 -15.67
CA GLY A 86 6.83 -12.17 -15.41
C GLY A 86 5.63 -11.54 -16.11
N GLU A 87 4.64 -12.37 -16.40
CA GLU A 87 3.30 -11.94 -16.85
C GLU A 87 2.51 -11.27 -15.72
N PHE A 88 2.77 -11.68 -14.48
CA PHE A 88 2.17 -11.15 -13.27
C PHE A 88 3.24 -10.56 -12.36
N ILE A 89 2.87 -9.50 -11.66
CA ILE A 89 3.70 -8.85 -10.65
C ILE A 89 3.05 -9.02 -9.28
N ALA A 90 3.83 -9.42 -8.29
CA ALA A 90 3.47 -9.40 -6.89
C ALA A 90 4.49 -8.58 -6.09
N PHE A 91 4.10 -8.04 -4.96
CA PHE A 91 4.95 -7.20 -4.12
C PHE A 91 5.02 -7.80 -2.71
N LEU A 92 6.20 -7.73 -2.09
CA LEU A 92 6.38 -8.06 -0.68
C LEU A 92 7.25 -6.98 -0.03
N ASP A 93 6.83 -6.48 1.12
CA ASP A 93 7.61 -5.54 1.90
C ASP A 93 8.66 -6.31 2.74
N ASP A 94 9.82 -5.70 3.01
CA ASP A 94 11.00 -6.35 3.58
C ASP A 94 10.87 -6.71 5.07
N ASP A 95 9.74 -6.37 5.69
CA ASP A 95 9.35 -6.68 7.05
C ASP A 95 8.15 -7.64 7.16
N ASP A 96 7.55 -8.03 6.02
CA ASP A 96 6.39 -8.90 5.95
C ASP A 96 6.75 -10.32 5.48
N GLN A 97 5.80 -11.25 5.61
CA GLN A 97 5.99 -12.65 5.20
C GLN A 97 4.75 -13.18 4.47
N TRP A 98 5.01 -13.98 3.43
CA TRP A 98 3.97 -14.74 2.75
C TRP A 98 3.82 -16.15 3.32
N LEU A 99 2.59 -16.66 3.33
CA LEU A 99 2.33 -18.07 3.58
C LEU A 99 2.57 -18.90 2.30
N PRO A 100 2.94 -20.18 2.41
CA PRO A 100 3.49 -20.97 1.29
C PRO A 100 2.62 -21.06 0.04
N LYS A 101 1.29 -20.97 0.16
CA LYS A 101 0.34 -21.15 -0.95
C LYS A 101 -0.16 -19.86 -1.58
N LYS A 102 0.48 -18.69 -1.30
CA LYS A 102 -0.03 -17.41 -1.79
C LYS A 102 -0.03 -17.32 -3.31
N LEU A 103 1.11 -17.51 -3.95
CA LEU A 103 1.23 -17.42 -5.40
C LEU A 103 0.37 -18.47 -6.10
N GLU A 104 0.42 -19.73 -5.65
CA GLU A 104 -0.36 -20.83 -6.23
C GLU A 104 -1.86 -20.49 -6.26
N LYS A 105 -2.42 -20.03 -5.14
CA LYS A 105 -3.85 -19.73 -5.05
C LYS A 105 -4.25 -18.51 -5.85
N GLN A 106 -3.43 -17.47 -5.87
CA GLN A 106 -3.72 -16.27 -6.65
C GLN A 106 -3.60 -16.52 -8.15
N ILE A 107 -2.58 -17.27 -8.61
CA ILE A 107 -2.44 -17.65 -10.01
C ILE A 107 -3.58 -18.56 -10.44
N SER A 108 -3.92 -19.58 -9.64
CA SER A 108 -5.06 -20.47 -9.94
C SER A 108 -6.39 -19.70 -10.05
N LEU A 109 -6.57 -18.61 -9.32
CA LEU A 109 -7.76 -17.77 -9.42
C LEU A 109 -7.72 -16.91 -10.68
N ILE A 110 -6.65 -16.12 -10.89
CA ILE A 110 -6.60 -15.13 -11.98
C ILE A 110 -6.64 -15.76 -13.36
N GLN A 111 -6.14 -16.98 -13.51
CA GLN A 111 -6.21 -17.73 -14.79
C GLN A 111 -7.63 -18.16 -15.17
N LYS A 112 -8.55 -18.23 -14.21
CA LYS A 112 -9.97 -18.59 -14.43
C LYS A 112 -10.85 -17.35 -14.69
N LEU A 113 -10.31 -16.17 -14.46
CA LEU A 113 -11.05 -14.92 -14.56
C LEU A 113 -10.83 -14.23 -15.92
N PRO A 114 -11.80 -13.43 -16.37
CA PRO A 114 -11.66 -12.72 -17.62
C PRO A 114 -10.56 -11.63 -17.56
N PRO A 115 -10.03 -11.19 -18.72
CA PRO A 115 -8.91 -10.24 -18.77
C PRO A 115 -9.17 -8.86 -18.13
N ASN A 116 -10.43 -8.45 -18.00
CA ASN A 116 -10.81 -7.22 -17.30
C ASN A 116 -10.58 -7.28 -15.79
N VAL A 117 -10.38 -8.49 -15.20
CA VAL A 117 -9.91 -8.60 -13.82
C VAL A 117 -8.40 -8.39 -13.79
N GLY A 118 -8.00 -7.20 -13.37
CA GLY A 118 -6.61 -6.75 -13.42
C GLY A 118 -5.81 -7.02 -12.15
N LEU A 119 -6.50 -7.18 -11.03
CA LEU A 119 -5.88 -7.29 -9.71
C LEU A 119 -6.56 -8.37 -8.88
N ILE A 120 -5.74 -9.24 -8.27
CA ILE A 120 -6.17 -10.18 -7.24
C ILE A 120 -5.49 -9.83 -5.92
N TYR A 121 -6.25 -9.89 -4.83
CA TYR A 121 -5.68 -9.74 -3.50
C TYR A 121 -6.04 -10.92 -2.59
N CYS A 122 -5.48 -10.96 -1.40
CA CYS A 122 -5.81 -11.96 -0.39
C CYS A 122 -5.93 -11.29 0.99
N TRP A 123 -6.37 -12.05 1.98
CA TRP A 123 -6.45 -11.58 3.35
C TRP A 123 -5.07 -11.54 4.00
N MET A 124 -4.93 -10.69 5.03
CA MET A 124 -3.70 -10.54 5.82
C MET A 124 -4.01 -10.41 7.31
N ASP A 125 -3.07 -10.84 8.12
CA ASP A 125 -3.08 -10.71 9.57
C ASP A 125 -1.89 -9.87 10.03
N TYR A 126 -2.11 -9.02 11.02
CA TYR A 126 -1.09 -8.16 11.62
C TYR A 126 -0.60 -8.75 12.93
N TYR A 127 0.70 -8.81 13.09
CA TYR A 127 1.36 -9.36 14.26
C TYR A 127 2.30 -8.34 14.88
N ASN A 128 2.32 -8.32 16.24
CA ASN A 128 3.33 -7.62 17.02
C ASN A 128 4.01 -8.63 17.92
N ASN A 129 5.31 -8.88 17.72
CA ASN A 129 6.07 -9.90 18.43
C ASN A 129 5.32 -11.25 18.52
N GLU A 130 4.97 -11.82 17.35
CA GLU A 130 4.25 -13.09 17.20
C GLU A 130 2.78 -13.07 17.71
N LYS A 131 2.33 -12.00 18.36
CA LYS A 131 0.93 -11.86 18.82
C LYS A 131 0.08 -11.26 17.71
N LEU A 132 -1.01 -11.95 17.35
CA LEU A 132 -2.01 -11.43 16.43
C LEU A 132 -2.74 -10.23 17.04
N ILE A 133 -2.68 -9.07 16.37
CA ILE A 133 -3.28 -7.82 16.85
C ILE A 133 -4.44 -7.32 15.99
N HIS A 134 -4.45 -7.67 14.69
CA HIS A 134 -5.52 -7.24 13.79
C HIS A 134 -5.71 -8.22 12.64
N LYS A 135 -6.96 -8.42 12.22
CA LYS A 135 -7.36 -9.24 11.06
C LYS A 135 -7.92 -8.35 9.97
N HIS A 136 -7.37 -8.41 8.75
CA HIS A 136 -7.89 -7.69 7.60
C HIS A 136 -8.51 -8.65 6.60
N ARG A 137 -9.83 -8.57 6.43
CA ARG A 137 -10.66 -9.53 5.65
C ARG A 137 -11.55 -8.79 4.65
N PRO A 138 -10.98 -8.04 3.70
CA PRO A 138 -11.78 -7.37 2.68
C PRO A 138 -12.46 -8.40 1.77
N LYS A 139 -13.65 -8.00 1.23
CA LYS A 139 -14.48 -8.86 0.38
C LYS A 139 -14.93 -8.16 -0.91
N LEU A 140 -14.23 -7.10 -1.31
CA LEU A 140 -14.58 -6.35 -2.51
C LEU A 140 -14.22 -7.16 -3.76
N ARG A 141 -15.15 -7.20 -4.73
CA ARG A 141 -15.05 -7.98 -5.94
C ARG A 141 -15.75 -7.26 -7.10
N GLY A 142 -15.28 -7.47 -8.33
CA GLY A 142 -15.80 -6.83 -9.54
C GLY A 142 -15.38 -5.36 -9.63
N SER A 143 -16.24 -4.51 -10.17
CA SER A 143 -16.03 -3.07 -10.23
C SER A 143 -16.22 -2.44 -8.85
N VAL A 144 -15.13 -2.05 -8.22
CA VAL A 144 -15.11 -1.54 -6.83
C VAL A 144 -14.86 -0.04 -6.73
N PHE A 145 -14.64 0.63 -7.84
CA PHE A 145 -14.64 2.08 -7.89
C PHE A 145 -16.09 2.58 -7.86
N PRO A 146 -16.51 3.48 -6.99
CA PRO A 146 -15.74 4.42 -6.17
C PRO A 146 -15.49 3.99 -4.71
N MET A 147 -15.80 2.74 -4.33
CA MET A 147 -15.69 2.28 -2.94
C MET A 147 -14.27 2.36 -2.37
N VAL A 148 -13.24 2.31 -3.24
CA VAL A 148 -11.82 2.42 -2.85
C VAL A 148 -11.30 3.85 -2.87
N LEU A 149 -12.12 4.83 -3.28
CA LEU A 149 -11.65 6.17 -3.54
C LEU A 149 -11.28 6.93 -2.26
N ASP A 150 -12.10 6.83 -1.21
CA ASP A 150 -11.87 7.51 0.07
C ASP A 150 -10.96 6.70 1.02
N GLN A 151 -11.15 5.39 1.06
CA GLN A 151 -10.43 4.48 1.94
C GLN A 151 -9.83 3.32 1.16
N GLN A 152 -8.67 2.83 1.61
CA GLN A 152 -8.11 1.59 1.11
C GLN A 152 -8.88 0.41 1.71
N ARG A 153 -9.77 -0.18 0.92
CA ARG A 153 -10.64 -1.28 1.33
C ARG A 153 -10.17 -2.63 0.79
N ILE A 154 -9.03 -2.64 0.12
CA ILE A 154 -8.30 -3.81 -0.37
C ILE A 154 -7.02 -3.90 0.45
N GLY A 155 -6.32 -5.01 0.43
CA GLY A 155 -5.06 -5.16 1.16
C GLY A 155 -3.94 -4.26 0.60
N GLY A 156 -2.86 -4.09 1.37
CA GLY A 156 -1.64 -3.42 0.94
C GLY A 156 -0.84 -4.22 -0.10
N CYS A 157 0.26 -3.63 -0.57
CA CYS A 157 1.16 -4.24 -1.57
C CYS A 157 1.45 -5.73 -1.35
N PRO A 158 1.74 -6.23 -0.14
CA PRO A 158 2.06 -7.64 0.06
C PRO A 158 0.95 -8.61 -0.29
N THR A 159 -0.30 -8.14 -0.39
CA THR A 159 -1.45 -8.99 -0.72
C THR A 159 -1.73 -9.09 -2.23
N LEU A 160 -1.16 -8.20 -3.04
CA LEU A 160 -1.53 -8.01 -4.44
C LEU A 160 -0.84 -9.00 -5.39
N LEU A 161 -1.57 -9.37 -6.44
CA LEU A 161 -1.07 -9.95 -7.68
C LEU A 161 -1.73 -9.18 -8.83
N ILE A 162 -0.94 -8.62 -9.75
CA ILE A 162 -1.41 -7.71 -10.79
C ILE A 162 -0.85 -8.16 -12.14
N ARG A 163 -1.63 -8.04 -13.22
CA ARG A 163 -1.11 -8.23 -14.58
C ARG A 163 -0.07 -7.16 -14.89
N LYS A 164 1.11 -7.56 -15.36
CA LYS A 164 2.21 -6.62 -15.65
C LYS A 164 1.81 -5.53 -16.64
N GLU A 165 1.09 -5.88 -17.69
CA GLU A 165 0.61 -4.94 -18.71
C GLU A 165 -0.19 -3.78 -18.10
N ILE A 166 -0.99 -4.06 -17.07
CA ILE A 166 -1.78 -3.04 -16.36
C ILE A 166 -0.87 -2.06 -15.63
N LEU A 167 0.15 -2.56 -14.93
CA LEU A 167 1.13 -1.70 -14.24
C LEU A 167 1.88 -0.80 -15.21
N ILE A 168 2.23 -1.30 -16.39
CA ILE A 168 2.88 -0.52 -17.44
C ILE A 168 1.91 0.56 -17.94
N ASN A 169 0.66 0.20 -18.26
CA ASN A 169 -0.35 1.10 -18.82
C ASN A 169 -0.74 2.23 -17.88
N ILE A 170 -0.69 2.01 -16.57
CA ILE A 170 -0.99 3.06 -15.57
C ILE A 170 0.26 3.81 -15.08
N GLY A 171 1.46 3.48 -15.60
CA GLY A 171 2.71 4.14 -15.25
C GLY A 171 3.31 3.75 -13.88
N GLY A 172 2.98 2.57 -13.34
CA GLY A 172 3.52 2.09 -12.08
C GLY A 172 3.10 2.92 -10.85
N PHE A 173 3.98 2.99 -9.84
CA PHE A 173 3.77 3.78 -8.63
C PHE A 173 4.10 5.26 -8.87
N ASP A 174 3.32 6.15 -8.27
CA ASP A 174 3.62 7.59 -8.24
C ASP A 174 4.74 7.84 -7.21
N ILE A 175 5.90 8.29 -7.71
CA ILE A 175 7.10 8.53 -6.88
C ILE A 175 6.97 9.76 -5.97
N THR A 176 6.00 10.64 -6.23
CA THR A 176 5.73 11.81 -5.38
C THR A 176 4.97 11.44 -4.11
N ILE A 177 4.34 10.26 -4.08
CA ILE A 177 3.54 9.77 -2.95
C ILE A 177 4.40 8.84 -2.10
N ARG A 178 4.89 9.35 -0.97
CA ARG A 178 5.69 8.57 0.00
C ARG A 178 4.84 7.69 0.92
N ARG A 179 3.62 8.14 1.28
CA ARG A 179 2.69 7.39 2.14
C ARG A 179 1.34 7.23 1.45
N GLY A 180 0.82 5.99 1.39
CA GLY A 180 -0.43 5.63 0.71
C GLY A 180 -0.27 5.43 -0.80
N ASN A 181 0.95 5.12 -1.26
CA ASN A 181 1.30 4.85 -2.65
C ASN A 181 0.61 3.58 -3.20
N ASP A 182 0.45 2.56 -2.39
CA ASP A 182 -0.33 1.36 -2.70
C ASP A 182 -1.82 1.68 -2.93
N GLY A 183 -2.40 2.51 -2.07
CA GLY A 183 -3.77 2.97 -2.24
C GLY A 183 -3.97 3.81 -3.51
N ASP A 184 -3.00 4.64 -3.91
CA ASP A 184 -3.02 5.36 -5.18
C ASP A 184 -3.00 4.39 -6.37
N LEU A 185 -2.07 3.43 -6.36
CA LEU A 185 -1.96 2.40 -7.38
C LEU A 185 -3.27 1.62 -7.55
N ILE A 186 -3.84 1.13 -6.45
CA ILE A 186 -5.09 0.38 -6.44
C ILE A 186 -6.23 1.20 -7.05
N ARG A 187 -6.37 2.48 -6.68
CA ARG A 187 -7.42 3.35 -7.23
C ARG A 187 -7.29 3.54 -8.74
N ARG A 188 -6.08 3.77 -9.25
CA ARG A 188 -5.83 3.91 -10.69
C ARG A 188 -6.15 2.63 -11.46
N ILE A 189 -5.90 1.46 -10.86
CA ILE A 189 -6.32 0.17 -11.43
C ILE A 189 -7.84 0.07 -11.42
N CYS A 190 -8.49 0.31 -10.27
CA CYS A 190 -9.94 0.12 -10.10
C CYS A 190 -10.83 1.06 -10.93
N ILE A 191 -10.28 2.13 -11.52
CA ILE A 191 -11.02 2.96 -12.50
C ILE A 191 -11.37 2.16 -13.75
N LYS A 192 -10.47 1.30 -14.19
CA LYS A 192 -10.55 0.62 -15.49
C LYS A 192 -10.73 -0.89 -15.41
N TYR A 193 -10.36 -1.49 -14.28
CA TYR A 193 -10.27 -2.93 -14.12
C TYR A 193 -11.02 -3.40 -12.88
N ASP A 194 -11.58 -4.58 -13.00
CA ASP A 194 -12.19 -5.29 -11.90
C ASP A 194 -11.14 -5.92 -10.99
N VAL A 195 -11.57 -6.25 -9.78
CA VAL A 195 -10.75 -6.95 -8.78
C VAL A 195 -11.42 -8.23 -8.32
N ASP A 196 -10.62 -9.18 -7.85
CA ASP A 196 -11.11 -10.36 -7.14
C ASP A 196 -10.15 -10.73 -5.99
N PHE A 197 -10.50 -11.72 -5.19
CA PHE A 197 -9.68 -12.08 -4.04
C PHE A 197 -9.73 -13.56 -3.68
N VAL A 198 -8.65 -14.01 -3.06
CA VAL A 198 -8.57 -15.31 -2.41
C VAL A 198 -9.02 -15.14 -0.95
N PRO A 199 -10.13 -15.78 -0.50
CA PRO A 199 -10.68 -15.63 0.86
C PRO A 199 -9.87 -16.42 1.89
N GLN A 200 -8.55 -16.23 1.91
CA GLN A 200 -7.63 -16.89 2.84
C GLN A 200 -6.56 -15.91 3.31
N VAL A 201 -6.08 -16.11 4.54
CA VAL A 201 -4.90 -15.41 5.06
C VAL A 201 -3.68 -15.98 4.38
N LEU A 202 -2.99 -15.17 3.61
CA LEU A 202 -1.79 -15.58 2.87
C LEU A 202 -0.63 -14.61 3.11
N VAL A 203 -0.83 -13.59 3.94
CA VAL A 203 0.18 -12.61 4.33
C VAL A 203 0.16 -12.40 5.84
N LYS A 204 1.36 -12.39 6.44
CA LYS A 204 1.62 -11.92 7.81
C LYS A 204 2.32 -10.58 7.74
N VAL A 205 1.67 -9.54 8.26
CA VAL A 205 2.24 -8.19 8.39
C VAL A 205 2.85 -8.07 9.77
N ASN A 206 4.16 -7.78 9.84
CA ASN A 206 4.86 -7.61 11.10
C ASN A 206 4.91 -6.12 11.45
N VAL A 207 4.40 -5.77 12.63
CA VAL A 207 4.54 -4.44 13.24
C VAL A 207 5.30 -4.56 14.56
N GLY A 208 5.92 -3.48 15.03
CA GLY A 208 6.67 -3.52 16.29
C GLY A 208 8.08 -4.10 16.20
N HIS A 209 8.65 -4.18 15.01
CA HIS A 209 10.02 -4.66 14.75
C HIS A 209 11.13 -3.65 15.12
N GLY A 210 10.79 -2.47 15.67
CA GLY A 210 11.75 -1.46 16.12
C GLY A 210 12.34 -0.57 15.02
N TYR A 211 12.11 -0.86 13.74
CA TYR A 211 12.51 0.00 12.62
C TYR A 211 11.42 1.02 12.31
N SER A 212 11.82 2.19 11.77
CA SER A 212 10.84 3.17 11.27
C SER A 212 10.08 2.61 10.08
N SER A 213 8.75 2.67 10.12
CA SER A 213 7.88 2.32 9.00
C SER A 213 7.33 3.57 8.33
N ILE A 214 6.95 3.46 7.05
CA ILE A 214 6.29 4.54 6.29
C ILE A 214 4.99 4.97 6.98
N GLY A 215 4.32 4.04 7.68
CA GLY A 215 3.09 4.27 8.43
C GLY A 215 3.27 4.84 9.84
N SER A 216 4.50 5.12 10.29
CA SER A 216 4.78 5.62 11.64
C SER A 216 4.04 6.93 11.95
N SER A 217 3.83 7.21 13.25
CA SER A 217 3.14 8.44 13.73
C SER A 217 4.08 9.63 13.90
N ASN A 218 5.29 9.61 13.32
CA ASN A 218 6.18 10.76 13.38
C ASN A 218 5.72 11.92 12.49
N LYS A 219 6.16 13.13 12.78
CA LYS A 219 5.75 14.36 12.07
C LYS A 219 5.96 14.29 10.56
N GLU A 220 7.06 13.68 10.10
CA GLU A 220 7.38 13.54 8.68
C GLU A 220 6.39 12.60 7.98
N SER A 221 6.08 11.47 8.57
CA SER A 221 5.10 10.52 8.03
C SER A 221 3.69 11.11 7.99
N ILE A 222 3.31 11.95 8.98
CA ILE A 222 2.01 12.65 8.97
C ILE A 222 1.96 13.68 7.83
N LYS A 223 3.02 14.46 7.60
CA LYS A 223 3.11 15.39 6.46
C LYS A 223 2.99 14.65 5.13
N ASN A 224 3.66 13.51 4.99
CA ASN A 224 3.56 12.64 3.81
C ASN A 224 2.14 12.09 3.62
N ALA A 225 1.41 11.78 4.69
CA ALA A 225 0.01 11.38 4.62
C ALA A 225 -0.88 12.51 4.10
N ILE A 226 -0.72 13.73 4.61
CA ILE A 226 -1.43 14.92 4.13
C ILE A 226 -1.14 15.15 2.64
N HIS A 227 0.13 15.11 2.25
CA HIS A 227 0.55 15.27 0.85
C HIS A 227 -0.12 14.24 -0.05
N GLY A 228 -0.04 12.95 0.30
CA GLY A 228 -0.67 11.88 -0.47
C GLY A 228 -2.18 12.04 -0.63
N GLN A 229 -2.89 12.55 0.40
CA GLN A 229 -4.33 12.85 0.28
C GLN A 229 -4.62 14.05 -0.62
N LYS A 230 -3.77 15.09 -0.61
CA LYS A 230 -3.90 16.24 -1.51
C LYS A 230 -3.66 15.82 -2.96
N VAL A 231 -2.62 15.03 -3.23
CA VAL A 231 -2.35 14.46 -4.56
C VAL A 231 -3.54 13.61 -5.03
N LYS A 232 -4.07 12.74 -4.17
CA LYS A 232 -5.27 11.95 -4.46
C LYS A 232 -6.45 12.85 -4.81
N PHE A 233 -6.69 13.91 -4.05
CA PHE A 233 -7.79 14.83 -4.31
C PHE A 233 -7.68 15.50 -5.69
N ILE A 234 -6.47 15.90 -6.08
CA ILE A 234 -6.22 16.51 -7.40
C ILE A 234 -6.40 15.47 -8.51
N LYS A 235 -5.79 14.31 -8.35
CA LYS A 235 -5.77 13.21 -9.35
C LYS A 235 -7.15 12.66 -9.68
N PHE A 236 -8.04 12.58 -8.68
CA PHE A 236 -9.40 12.02 -8.82
C PHE A 236 -10.48 13.10 -8.66
N ARG A 237 -10.17 14.34 -9.05
CA ARG A 237 -11.08 15.49 -8.84
C ARG A 237 -12.42 15.30 -9.55
N SER A 238 -12.38 14.86 -10.81
CA SER A 238 -13.59 14.65 -11.63
C SER A 238 -14.53 13.63 -11.00
N GLU A 239 -13.97 12.52 -10.52
CA GLU A 239 -14.74 11.46 -9.90
C GLU A 239 -15.29 11.87 -8.53
N LEU A 240 -14.54 12.70 -7.80
CA LEU A 240 -14.96 13.21 -6.50
C LEU A 240 -16.08 14.24 -6.56
N GLU A 241 -16.29 14.90 -7.69
CA GLU A 241 -17.38 15.88 -7.83
C GLU A 241 -18.76 15.23 -7.72
N SER A 242 -18.93 14.02 -8.23
CA SER A 242 -20.17 13.24 -8.12
C SER A 242 -20.28 12.44 -6.80
N LEU A 243 -19.27 12.51 -5.92
CA LEU A 243 -19.14 11.68 -4.73
C LEU A 243 -18.91 12.52 -3.46
N PRO A 244 -19.88 13.36 -3.02
CA PRO A 244 -19.69 14.30 -1.93
C PRO A 244 -19.32 13.62 -0.60
N LYS A 245 -19.83 12.42 -0.33
CA LYS A 245 -19.49 11.66 0.87
C LYS A 245 -18.00 11.25 0.90
N GLN A 246 -17.47 10.75 -0.21
CA GLN A 246 -16.05 10.37 -0.34
C GLN A 246 -15.15 11.59 -0.29
N LYS A 247 -15.54 12.67 -0.98
CA LYS A 247 -14.85 13.96 -0.97
C LYS A 247 -14.75 14.53 0.45
N SER A 248 -15.85 14.53 1.21
CA SER A 248 -15.90 14.95 2.61
C SER A 248 -14.96 14.12 3.50
N ARG A 249 -14.90 12.81 3.31
CA ARG A 249 -13.99 11.93 4.07
C ARG A 249 -12.51 12.23 3.81
N ILE A 250 -12.14 12.57 2.57
CA ILE A 250 -10.77 12.98 2.26
C ILE A 250 -10.42 14.27 2.99
N TYR A 251 -11.30 15.28 2.96
CA TYR A 251 -11.09 16.50 3.73
C TYR A 251 -10.96 16.23 5.23
N SER A 252 -11.83 15.37 5.79
CA SER A 252 -11.76 14.98 7.20
C SER A 252 -10.43 14.32 7.57
N TYR A 253 -9.91 13.47 6.70
CA TYR A 253 -8.64 12.79 6.92
C TYR A 253 -7.48 13.79 6.93
N ILE A 254 -7.49 14.76 6.02
CA ILE A 254 -6.49 15.84 5.99
C ILE A 254 -6.61 16.69 7.27
N GLY A 255 -7.82 17.08 7.66
CA GLY A 255 -8.07 17.87 8.88
C GLY A 255 -7.58 17.13 10.14
N TYR A 256 -7.85 15.83 10.24
CA TYR A 256 -7.35 15.01 11.34
C TYR A 256 -5.81 15.02 11.43
N HIS A 257 -5.10 14.84 10.33
CA HIS A 257 -3.65 14.86 10.34
C HIS A 257 -3.05 16.24 10.63
N TYR A 258 -3.70 17.32 10.22
CA TYR A 258 -3.30 18.66 10.66
C TYR A 258 -3.47 18.85 12.17
N SER A 259 -4.52 18.26 12.76
CA SER A 259 -4.70 18.24 14.21
C SER A 259 -3.57 17.47 14.93
N GLU A 260 -3.13 16.33 14.39
CA GLU A 260 -1.99 15.58 14.92
C GLU A 260 -0.67 16.38 14.87
N LEU A 261 -0.52 17.29 13.90
CA LEU A 261 0.64 18.19 13.81
C LEU A 261 0.52 19.43 14.72
N GLY A 262 -0.61 19.61 15.43
CA GLY A 262 -0.90 20.82 16.20
C GLY A 262 -1.32 22.02 15.34
N GLN A 263 -1.48 21.86 14.03
CA GLN A 263 -1.86 22.91 13.07
C GLN A 263 -3.39 23.09 13.06
N ARG A 264 -3.91 23.69 14.12
CA ARG A 264 -5.36 23.72 14.42
C ARG A 264 -6.18 24.57 13.45
N ILE A 265 -5.61 25.66 12.92
CA ILE A 265 -6.27 26.52 11.92
C ILE A 265 -6.51 25.73 10.64
N ASP A 266 -5.49 25.06 10.12
CA ASP A 266 -5.61 24.21 8.95
C ASP A 266 -6.57 23.04 9.18
N SER A 267 -6.47 22.41 10.35
CA SER A 267 -7.39 21.34 10.78
C SER A 267 -8.85 21.79 10.70
N ASN A 268 -9.19 22.94 11.31
CA ASN A 268 -10.55 23.47 11.32
C ASN A 268 -11.02 23.83 9.91
N ASN A 269 -10.17 24.44 9.09
CA ASN A 269 -10.49 24.76 7.69
C ASN A 269 -10.85 23.51 6.89
N TYR A 270 -10.14 22.42 7.09
CA TYR A 270 -10.44 21.16 6.40
C TYR A 270 -11.68 20.47 6.95
N PHE A 271 -11.96 20.53 8.25
CA PHE A 271 -13.22 20.03 8.81
C PHE A 271 -14.42 20.82 8.31
N LEU A 272 -14.31 22.16 8.21
CA LEU A 272 -15.35 23.00 7.60
C LEU A 272 -15.60 22.64 6.14
N LYS A 273 -14.54 22.45 5.33
CA LYS A 273 -14.67 21.97 3.95
C LYS A 273 -15.39 20.62 3.89
N ALA A 274 -15.09 19.73 4.82
CA ALA A 274 -15.73 18.41 4.89
C ALA A 274 -17.23 18.52 5.22
N LEU A 275 -17.59 19.35 6.20
CA LEU A 275 -18.98 19.59 6.60
C LEU A 275 -19.79 20.27 5.48
N ASN A 276 -19.22 21.30 4.84
CA ASN A 276 -19.88 21.98 3.71
C ASN A 276 -20.08 21.06 2.51
N THR A 277 -19.19 20.06 2.33
CA THR A 277 -19.30 19.08 1.23
C THR A 277 -20.35 18.00 1.51
N TYR A 278 -20.45 17.53 2.76
CA TYR A 278 -21.41 16.50 3.17
C TYR A 278 -21.88 16.71 4.62
N PRO A 279 -22.91 17.53 4.86
CA PRO A 279 -23.36 17.92 6.21
C PRO A 279 -23.90 16.75 7.06
N LEU A 280 -24.37 15.68 6.44
CA LEU A 280 -24.96 14.53 7.15
C LEU A 280 -23.93 13.64 7.88
N ASN A 281 -22.66 14.01 7.89
CA ASN A 281 -21.64 13.27 8.63
C ASN A 281 -21.51 13.78 10.07
N PHE A 282 -22.38 13.31 10.96
CA PHE A 282 -22.42 13.73 12.37
C PHE A 282 -21.13 13.52 13.16
N ILE A 283 -20.29 12.54 12.75
CA ILE A 283 -19.00 12.31 13.39
C ILE A 283 -18.05 13.51 13.18
N LEU A 284 -18.17 14.19 12.03
CA LEU A 284 -17.33 15.35 11.71
C LEU A 284 -17.62 16.55 12.61
N TYR A 285 -18.86 16.76 13.00
CA TYR A 285 -19.21 17.83 13.95
C TYR A 285 -18.48 17.64 15.28
N ARG A 286 -18.44 16.42 15.80
CA ARG A 286 -17.70 16.12 17.03
C ARG A 286 -16.20 16.40 16.89
N LEU A 287 -15.60 16.00 15.77
CA LEU A 287 -14.17 16.23 15.51
C LEU A 287 -13.88 17.73 15.35
N PHE A 288 -14.72 18.45 14.62
CA PHE A 288 -14.60 19.89 14.42
C PHE A 288 -14.72 20.65 15.74
N PHE A 289 -15.77 20.41 16.53
CA PHE A 289 -15.96 21.09 17.82
C PHE A 289 -14.84 20.75 18.81
N ARG A 290 -14.35 19.52 18.85
CA ARG A 290 -13.17 19.15 19.65
C ARG A 290 -11.93 19.93 19.23
N SER A 291 -11.68 20.06 17.93
CA SER A 291 -10.54 20.82 17.39
C SER A 291 -10.68 22.31 17.69
N LEU A 292 -11.89 22.87 17.55
CA LEU A 292 -12.18 24.26 17.84
C LEU A 292 -12.02 24.57 19.33
N PHE A 293 -12.56 23.74 20.22
CA PHE A 293 -12.46 23.91 21.68
C PHE A 293 -10.98 23.88 22.12
N ASN A 294 -10.19 23.01 21.59
CA ASN A 294 -8.75 22.97 21.86
C ASN A 294 -8.03 24.22 21.34
N LEU A 295 -8.44 24.80 20.20
CA LEU A 295 -7.89 26.06 19.68
C LEU A 295 -8.16 27.23 20.62
N ILE A 296 -9.37 27.29 21.20
CA ILE A 296 -9.77 28.36 22.15
C ILE A 296 -8.97 28.26 23.46
N ASN A 297 -8.77 27.05 23.96
CA ASN A 297 -7.99 26.82 25.18
C ASN A 297 -6.50 27.17 25.04
N ASP A 298 -5.89 26.86 23.87
CA ASP A 298 -4.48 27.21 23.62
C ASP A 298 -4.27 28.73 23.57
N LYS A 299 -5.24 29.52 23.06
CA LYS A 299 -5.15 30.99 23.09
C LYS A 299 -5.23 31.55 24.52
N LYS A 300 -6.03 30.93 25.38
CA LYS A 300 -6.16 31.36 26.80
C LYS A 300 -4.93 31.03 27.66
N THR A 301 -4.03 30.16 27.20
CA THR A 301 -2.79 29.82 27.91
C THR A 301 -1.59 30.63 27.42
N GLN A 302 -1.75 31.47 26.40
CA GLN A 302 -0.72 32.38 25.85
C GLN A 302 -0.92 33.87 26.25
N ASP A 303 -2.07 34.19 26.82
CA ASP A 303 -2.39 35.46 27.48
C ASP A 303 -2.24 35.30 29.02
#